data_1d99ecae7db3ec30454595c8cb909af9
#
_entry.id   1d99ecae7db3ec30454595c8cb909af9
#
_cell.length_a   1.000
_cell.length_b   1.000
_cell.length_c   1.000
_cell.angle_alpha   90.00
_cell.angle_beta   90.00
_cell.angle_gamma   90.00
#
_symmetry.space_group_name_H-M   'P 1'
#
loop_
_entity.id
_entity.type
_entity.pdbx_description
1 polymer ?
#
loop_
_entity_poly.entity_id
_entity_poly.type
_entity_poly.pdbx_seq_one_letter_code
_entity_poly.pdbx_strand_id
1 'polypeptide(L)'
;PLLVKTERVTVIPGNHDRYVYQQHGTDLFTKYFGDFFGTNELHVSKINQEWVLVGWDSAHPNDWRTAAGTVKSSTIRATEKLIDSFSDQTNFIVVNHFPLTFPEDWKFDRFHELYNLVPVRNWILQNPQIRLYLHGHIHLNWCHRLPRDSAPELLLVNSAASCSKLHTGQSSSFHQIVLEDSNVKVNPILLN
;
A
#
# COMPACT_ATOMS: atom_id res chain seq x y z
N PRO A 1 14.03 21.29 -10.31
CA PRO A 1 12.89 20.72 -9.59
C PRO A 1 11.97 20.09 -10.61
N LEU A 2 11.74 18.77 -10.50
CA LEU A 2 10.71 18.10 -11.27
C LEU A 2 9.37 18.70 -10.83
N LEU A 3 8.71 19.43 -11.70
CA LEU A 3 7.34 19.93 -11.52
C LEU A 3 6.39 18.73 -11.67
N VAL A 4 6.38 17.84 -10.69
CA VAL A 4 5.39 16.77 -10.62
C VAL A 4 4.13 17.37 -10.02
N LYS A 5 3.03 17.29 -10.74
CA LYS A 5 1.72 17.70 -10.22
C LYS A 5 1.34 16.74 -9.10
N THR A 6 1.14 17.25 -7.88
CA THR A 6 0.83 16.46 -6.68
C THR A 6 -0.42 15.59 -6.85
N GLU A 7 -1.40 16.04 -7.63
CA GLU A 7 -2.63 15.30 -7.97
C GLU A 7 -2.43 14.00 -8.78
N ARG A 8 -1.21 13.79 -9.33
CA ARG A 8 -0.85 12.59 -10.12
C ARG A 8 0.13 11.68 -9.41
N VAL A 9 0.50 12.00 -8.18
CA VAL A 9 1.46 11.24 -7.40
C VAL A 9 0.90 10.97 -6.03
N THR A 10 0.91 9.72 -5.63
CA THR A 10 0.62 9.29 -4.28
C THR A 10 1.90 8.77 -3.64
N VAL A 11 2.26 9.30 -2.49
CA VAL A 11 3.40 8.83 -1.69
C VAL A 11 2.88 8.43 -0.32
N ILE A 12 3.18 7.22 0.11
CA ILE A 12 2.86 6.73 1.45
C ILE A 12 4.14 6.45 2.23
N PRO A 13 4.17 6.61 3.56
CA PRO A 13 5.35 6.29 4.34
C PRO A 13 5.52 4.79 4.51
N GLY A 14 6.78 4.34 4.49
CA GLY A 14 7.19 3.04 4.95
C GLY A 14 7.78 3.10 6.37
N ASN A 15 8.15 1.94 6.90
CA ASN A 15 8.73 1.85 8.25
C ASN A 15 10.02 2.67 8.39
N HIS A 16 10.87 2.70 7.37
CA HIS A 16 12.11 3.48 7.37
C HIS A 16 11.89 5.00 7.41
N ASP A 17 10.75 5.49 6.94
CA ASP A 17 10.43 6.92 6.95
C ASP A 17 10.05 7.43 8.35
N ARG A 18 9.75 6.52 9.29
CA ARG A 18 9.27 6.83 10.63
C ARG A 18 10.28 6.54 11.76
N TYR A 19 11.39 5.84 11.49
CA TYR A 19 12.32 5.39 12.55
C TYR A 19 12.94 6.51 13.38
N VAL A 20 13.23 7.64 12.76
CA VAL A 20 13.94 8.74 13.41
C VAL A 20 13.02 9.80 14.02
N TYR A 21 11.72 9.67 13.85
CA TYR A 21 10.75 10.66 14.30
C TYR A 21 10.87 11.00 15.80
N GLN A 22 11.00 9.99 16.65
CA GLN A 22 11.09 10.17 18.10
C GLN A 22 12.41 10.80 18.55
N GLN A 23 13.48 10.58 17.81
CA GLN A 23 14.81 11.08 18.19
C GLN A 23 15.01 12.57 17.91
N HIS A 24 14.31 13.09 16.90
CA HIS A 24 14.55 14.45 16.40
C HIS A 24 13.33 15.37 16.48
N GLY A 25 12.19 14.88 16.92
CA GLY A 25 10.94 15.67 17.00
C GLY A 25 10.45 16.20 15.65
N THR A 26 11.01 15.69 14.53
CA THR A 26 10.71 16.16 13.19
C THR A 26 10.21 14.99 12.34
N ASP A 27 8.98 15.07 11.88
CA ASP A 27 8.45 14.14 10.89
C ASP A 27 8.98 14.51 9.50
N LEU A 28 10.08 13.87 9.10
CA LEU A 28 10.73 14.12 7.82
C LEU A 28 9.83 13.73 6.64
N PHE A 29 9.05 12.66 6.77
CA PHE A 29 8.13 12.28 5.72
C PHE A 29 7.11 13.41 5.48
N THR A 30 6.42 13.86 6.50
CA THR A 30 5.46 14.97 6.38
C THR A 30 6.13 16.26 5.88
N LYS A 31 7.34 16.54 6.32
CA LYS A 31 8.09 17.73 5.87
C LYS A 31 8.35 17.73 4.35
N TYR A 32 8.70 16.59 3.77
CA TYR A 32 9.11 16.51 2.36
C TYR A 32 8.02 15.98 1.42
N PHE A 33 7.08 15.20 1.93
CA PHE A 33 6.04 14.52 1.15
C PHE A 33 4.62 14.81 1.61
N GLY A 34 4.42 15.69 2.59
CA GLY A 34 3.10 16.03 3.11
C GLY A 34 2.13 16.54 2.04
N ASP A 35 2.63 17.26 1.05
CA ASP A 35 1.82 17.75 -0.08
C ASP A 35 1.28 16.60 -0.95
N PHE A 36 1.94 15.44 -0.95
CA PHE A 36 1.55 14.25 -1.73
C PHE A 36 0.66 13.28 -0.95
N PHE A 37 0.72 13.31 0.37
CA PHE A 37 -0.13 12.47 1.22
C PHE A 37 -1.32 13.26 1.80
N GLY A 38 -1.09 14.54 2.08
CA GLY A 38 -2.05 15.40 2.75
C GLY A 38 -2.00 15.27 4.29
N THR A 39 -2.87 16.02 4.95
CA THR A 39 -2.97 16.06 6.43
C THR A 39 -4.08 15.16 6.97
N ASN A 40 -4.83 14.51 6.11
CA ASN A 40 -5.96 13.66 6.46
C ASN A 40 -5.50 12.23 6.81
N GLU A 41 -6.38 11.45 7.42
CA GLU A 41 -6.13 10.03 7.72
C GLU A 41 -5.95 9.15 6.47
N LEU A 42 -6.44 9.61 5.33
CA LEU A 42 -6.36 8.95 4.03
C LEU A 42 -5.82 9.91 2.98
N HIS A 43 -4.97 9.40 2.11
CA HIS A 43 -4.78 10.01 0.81
C HIS A 43 -5.80 9.43 -0.18
N VAL A 44 -6.54 10.28 -0.90
CA VAL A 44 -7.55 9.83 -1.87
C VAL A 44 -7.25 10.46 -3.22
N SER A 45 -7.14 9.62 -4.24
CA SER A 45 -6.93 10.05 -5.63
C SER A 45 -7.93 9.36 -6.55
N LYS A 46 -8.75 10.13 -7.26
CA LYS A 46 -9.64 9.61 -8.28
C LYS A 46 -8.83 9.36 -9.56
N ILE A 47 -8.65 8.09 -9.91
CA ILE A 47 -7.87 7.69 -11.10
C ILE A 47 -8.71 7.92 -12.37
N ASN A 48 -9.95 7.48 -12.36
CA ASN A 48 -10.92 7.69 -13.44
C ASN A 48 -12.36 7.61 -12.86
N GLN A 49 -13.36 7.40 -13.72
CA GLN A 49 -14.77 7.31 -13.27
C GLN A 49 -15.07 6.07 -12.43
N GLU A 50 -14.31 4.99 -12.61
CA GLU A 50 -14.55 3.67 -12.02
C GLU A 50 -13.56 3.32 -10.92
N TRP A 51 -12.41 4.01 -10.82
CA TRP A 51 -11.31 3.65 -9.93
C TRP A 51 -10.89 4.80 -9.02
N VAL A 52 -10.83 4.49 -7.74
CA VAL A 52 -10.34 5.38 -6.67
C VAL A 52 -9.18 4.72 -5.95
N LEU A 53 -8.11 5.47 -5.76
CA LEU A 53 -6.95 5.05 -5.00
C LEU A 53 -7.01 5.64 -3.59
N VAL A 54 -6.74 4.81 -2.59
CA VAL A 54 -6.72 5.18 -1.17
C VAL A 54 -5.36 4.79 -0.57
N GLY A 55 -4.58 5.78 -0.19
CA GLY A 55 -3.29 5.59 0.49
C GLY A 55 -3.48 5.57 2.01
N TRP A 56 -2.87 4.60 2.68
CA TRP A 56 -2.86 4.43 4.13
C TRP A 56 -1.48 4.71 4.72
N ASP A 57 -1.46 5.43 5.83
CA ASP A 57 -0.28 5.53 6.70
C ASP A 57 -0.43 4.54 7.86
N SER A 58 0.26 3.42 7.76
CA SER A 58 0.32 2.39 8.79
C SER A 58 1.70 2.27 9.45
N ALA A 59 2.65 3.11 9.01
CA ALA A 59 3.98 3.16 9.59
C ALA A 59 3.97 4.01 10.87
N HIS A 60 4.75 3.60 11.85
CA HIS A 60 4.94 4.36 13.09
C HIS A 60 6.35 4.12 13.64
N PRO A 61 6.83 4.99 14.53
CA PRO A 61 8.09 4.76 15.19
C PRO A 61 8.10 3.43 15.94
N ASN A 62 9.15 2.68 15.74
CA ASN A 62 9.39 1.38 16.38
C ASN A 62 10.72 1.41 17.16
N ASP A 63 10.95 0.37 17.94
CA ASP A 63 12.28 0.11 18.47
C ASP A 63 13.21 -0.40 17.35
N TRP A 64 14.50 -0.52 17.64
CA TRP A 64 15.50 -0.91 16.66
C TRP A 64 15.38 -2.37 16.17
N ARG A 65 14.53 -3.18 16.80
CA ARG A 65 14.31 -4.60 16.46
C ARG A 65 13.06 -4.82 15.62
N THR A 66 12.20 -3.81 15.52
CA THR A 66 10.86 -3.97 14.98
C THR A 66 10.64 -3.07 13.79
N ALA A 67 10.19 -3.65 12.71
CA ALA A 67 9.82 -2.95 11.48
C ALA A 67 8.32 -3.12 11.16
N ALA A 68 7.51 -3.35 12.18
CA ALA A 68 6.06 -3.60 12.06
C ALA A 68 5.26 -2.31 11.88
N GLY A 69 4.04 -2.45 11.42
CA GLY A 69 3.07 -1.36 11.26
C GLY A 69 1.74 -1.65 11.95
N THR A 70 0.85 -0.67 11.92
CA THR A 70 -0.52 -0.81 12.42
C THR A 70 -1.47 0.04 11.60
N VAL A 71 -2.49 -0.55 11.02
CA VAL A 71 -3.60 0.20 10.42
C VAL A 71 -4.52 0.65 11.54
N LYS A 72 -4.67 1.96 11.71
CA LYS A 72 -5.52 2.53 12.76
C LYS A 72 -7.00 2.21 12.48
N SER A 73 -7.78 2.03 13.55
CA SER A 73 -9.23 1.86 13.41
C SER A 73 -9.92 3.09 12.79
N SER A 74 -9.36 4.29 12.99
CA SER A 74 -9.82 5.51 12.31
C SER A 74 -9.62 5.43 10.80
N THR A 75 -8.48 4.91 10.32
CA THR A 75 -8.19 4.69 8.90
C THR A 75 -9.20 3.74 8.26
N ILE A 76 -9.52 2.64 8.95
CA ILE A 76 -10.55 1.68 8.48
C ILE A 76 -11.91 2.39 8.38
N ARG A 77 -12.37 3.06 9.44
CA ARG A 77 -13.65 3.78 9.43
C ARG A 77 -13.72 4.91 8.39
N ALA A 78 -12.60 5.60 8.16
CA ALA A 78 -12.54 6.63 7.13
C ALA A 78 -12.64 6.01 5.73
N THR A 79 -12.02 4.84 5.51
CA THR A 79 -12.12 4.10 4.25
C THR A 79 -13.54 3.56 4.03
N GLU A 80 -14.21 3.05 5.06
CA GLU A 80 -15.62 2.63 4.99
C GLU A 80 -16.51 3.79 4.54
N LYS A 81 -16.44 4.92 5.22
CA LYS A 81 -17.20 6.12 4.85
C LYS A 81 -16.92 6.59 3.43
N LEU A 82 -15.66 6.48 2.99
CA LEU A 82 -15.29 6.81 1.62
C LEU A 82 -15.96 5.85 0.63
N ILE A 83 -15.88 4.55 0.87
CA ILE A 83 -16.52 3.52 0.02
C ILE A 83 -18.02 3.78 -0.06
N ASP A 84 -18.69 3.99 1.06
CA ASP A 84 -20.13 4.26 1.16
C ASP A 84 -20.56 5.56 0.41
N SER A 85 -19.63 6.47 0.16
CA SER A 85 -19.90 7.71 -0.57
C SER A 85 -19.83 7.57 -2.09
N PHE A 86 -19.43 6.41 -2.58
CA PHE A 86 -19.34 6.09 -4.01
C PHE A 86 -20.39 5.07 -4.43
N SER A 87 -20.57 4.93 -5.73
CA SER A 87 -21.42 3.88 -6.33
C SER A 87 -20.84 2.48 -6.04
N ASP A 88 -21.71 1.47 -5.92
CA ASP A 88 -21.33 0.06 -5.79
C ASP A 88 -20.49 -0.46 -6.98
N GLN A 89 -20.50 0.25 -8.10
CA GLN A 89 -19.68 -0.06 -9.27
C GLN A 89 -18.25 0.52 -9.19
N THR A 90 -17.95 1.33 -8.16
CA THR A 90 -16.63 1.93 -8.00
C THR A 90 -15.66 0.93 -7.42
N ASN A 91 -14.50 0.79 -8.07
CA ASN A 91 -13.42 -0.08 -7.63
C ASN A 91 -12.39 0.73 -6.84
N PHE A 92 -11.88 0.14 -5.77
CA PHE A 92 -10.87 0.77 -4.92
C PHE A 92 -9.52 0.06 -5.01
N ILE A 93 -8.47 0.88 -5.04
CA ILE A 93 -7.08 0.47 -4.91
C ILE A 93 -6.63 0.93 -3.53
N VAL A 94 -6.29 0.03 -2.66
CA VAL A 94 -5.63 0.37 -1.39
C VAL A 94 -4.12 0.32 -1.58
N VAL A 95 -3.44 1.38 -1.17
CA VAL A 95 -1.98 1.46 -1.15
C VAL A 95 -1.51 1.54 0.30
N ASN A 96 -0.75 0.57 0.72
CA ASN A 96 -0.18 0.49 2.07
C ASN A 96 1.25 -0.04 1.99
N HIS A 97 2.11 0.30 2.95
CA HIS A 97 3.48 -0.21 2.93
C HIS A 97 3.56 -1.71 3.24
N PHE A 98 2.79 -2.19 4.20
CA PHE A 98 2.86 -3.57 4.69
C PHE A 98 1.99 -4.55 3.91
N PRO A 99 2.45 -5.80 3.70
CA PRO A 99 1.68 -6.84 3.01
C PRO A 99 0.49 -7.35 3.82
N LEU A 100 -0.50 -7.93 3.13
CA LEU A 100 -1.61 -8.67 3.75
C LEU A 100 -1.34 -10.17 3.85
N THR A 101 -0.38 -10.68 3.10
CA THR A 101 0.12 -12.05 3.12
C THR A 101 1.52 -12.09 2.55
N PHE A 102 2.20 -13.21 2.65
CA PHE A 102 3.58 -13.40 2.25
C PHE A 102 3.71 -14.58 1.27
N PRO A 103 4.75 -14.62 0.42
CA PRO A 103 5.09 -15.80 -0.36
C PRO A 103 5.25 -17.04 0.53
N GLU A 104 4.96 -18.24 -0.01
CA GLU A 104 4.98 -19.49 0.76
C GLU A 104 6.35 -19.79 1.39
N ASP A 105 7.44 -19.47 0.69
CA ASP A 105 8.82 -19.67 1.17
C ASP A 105 9.30 -18.54 2.10
N TRP A 106 8.47 -17.54 2.38
CA TRP A 106 8.85 -16.43 3.24
C TRP A 106 8.97 -16.88 4.68
N LYS A 107 10.16 -16.70 5.26
CA LYS A 107 10.34 -16.93 6.70
C LYS A 107 9.58 -15.87 7.46
N PHE A 108 8.47 -16.29 8.02
CA PHE A 108 7.60 -15.43 8.78
C PHE A 108 8.33 -14.81 9.99
N ASP A 109 8.21 -13.50 10.10
CA ASP A 109 8.71 -12.76 11.24
C ASP A 109 7.70 -11.69 11.65
N ARG A 110 7.01 -11.95 12.77
CA ARG A 110 6.00 -11.05 13.35
C ARG A 110 6.51 -9.63 13.63
N PHE A 111 7.82 -9.41 13.65
CA PHE A 111 8.41 -8.09 13.86
C PHE A 111 8.46 -7.25 12.57
N HIS A 112 8.10 -7.84 11.43
CA HIS A 112 8.11 -7.19 10.12
C HIS A 112 6.73 -7.18 9.45
N GLU A 113 5.64 -7.32 10.20
CA GLU A 113 4.28 -7.33 9.65
C GLU A 113 3.36 -6.29 10.32
N LEU A 114 2.13 -6.23 9.88
CA LEU A 114 1.11 -5.49 10.62
C LEU A 114 0.78 -6.21 11.94
N TYR A 115 0.84 -5.51 13.07
CA TYR A 115 0.39 -6.06 14.35
C TYR A 115 -1.07 -6.50 14.32
N ASN A 116 -1.89 -5.86 13.50
CA ASN A 116 -3.28 -6.18 13.28
C ASN A 116 -3.56 -6.76 11.88
N LEU A 117 -2.63 -7.57 11.35
CA LEU A 117 -2.73 -8.16 10.01
C LEU A 117 -4.03 -8.91 9.78
N VAL A 118 -4.38 -9.83 10.68
CA VAL A 118 -5.57 -10.70 10.50
C VAL A 118 -6.87 -9.90 10.42
N PRO A 119 -7.21 -9.02 11.37
CA PRO A 119 -8.43 -8.22 11.27
C PRO A 119 -8.44 -7.29 10.06
N VAL A 120 -7.31 -6.69 9.68
CA VAL A 120 -7.21 -5.81 8.50
C VAL A 120 -7.45 -6.61 7.21
N ARG A 121 -6.79 -7.76 7.07
CA ARG A 121 -6.98 -8.64 5.91
C ARG A 121 -8.43 -9.11 5.79
N ASN A 122 -9.04 -9.55 6.87
CA ASN A 122 -10.42 -10.01 6.87
C ASN A 122 -11.38 -8.88 6.47
N TRP A 123 -11.17 -7.68 7.00
CA TRP A 123 -11.97 -6.52 6.64
C TRP A 123 -11.84 -6.18 5.13
N ILE A 124 -10.62 -6.18 4.57
CA ILE A 124 -10.41 -5.95 3.12
C ILE A 124 -11.10 -7.04 2.29
N LEU A 125 -11.00 -8.31 2.70
CA LEU A 125 -11.62 -9.42 1.97
C LEU A 125 -13.15 -9.34 1.98
N GLN A 126 -13.75 -8.78 3.03
CA GLN A 126 -15.20 -8.57 3.14
C GLN A 126 -15.71 -7.37 2.32
N ASN A 127 -14.82 -6.52 1.81
CA ASN A 127 -15.17 -5.36 0.99
C ASN A 127 -14.93 -5.64 -0.51
N PRO A 128 -15.95 -6.06 -1.28
CA PRO A 128 -15.77 -6.51 -2.66
C PRO A 128 -15.32 -5.41 -3.62
N GLN A 129 -15.59 -4.16 -3.30
CA GLN A 129 -15.16 -3.01 -4.10
C GLN A 129 -13.64 -2.76 -4.02
N ILE A 130 -12.94 -3.25 -2.98
CA ILE A 130 -11.47 -3.20 -2.92
C ILE A 130 -10.94 -4.31 -3.82
N ARG A 131 -10.46 -3.97 -5.00
CA ARG A 131 -10.04 -4.92 -6.04
C ARG A 131 -8.53 -5.11 -6.12
N LEU A 132 -7.77 -4.14 -5.66
CA LEU A 132 -6.33 -4.12 -5.77
C LEU A 132 -5.72 -3.60 -4.46
N TYR A 133 -4.66 -4.27 -4.02
CA TYR A 133 -3.86 -3.86 -2.88
C TYR A 133 -2.39 -3.78 -3.27
N LEU A 134 -1.85 -2.58 -3.26
CA LEU A 134 -0.45 -2.31 -3.59
C LEU A 134 0.35 -2.18 -2.31
N HIS A 135 1.48 -2.85 -2.26
CA HIS A 135 2.35 -2.77 -1.09
C HIS A 135 3.84 -2.87 -1.45
N GLY A 136 4.68 -2.61 -0.47
CA GLY A 136 6.13 -2.75 -0.55
C GLY A 136 6.65 -3.72 0.51
N HIS A 137 7.66 -3.27 1.26
CA HIS A 137 8.21 -3.88 2.46
C HIS A 137 9.06 -5.15 2.25
N ILE A 138 8.55 -6.13 1.52
CA ILE A 138 9.25 -7.42 1.31
C ILE A 138 10.28 -7.40 0.19
N HIS A 139 10.41 -6.31 -0.54
CA HIS A 139 11.40 -6.07 -1.58
C HIS A 139 11.45 -7.16 -2.69
N LEU A 140 10.33 -7.78 -3.00
CA LEU A 140 10.20 -8.79 -4.05
C LEU A 140 9.29 -8.27 -5.16
N ASN A 141 9.51 -8.71 -6.41
CA ASN A 141 8.48 -8.65 -7.43
C ASN A 141 7.52 -9.80 -7.20
N TRP A 142 6.34 -9.50 -6.69
CA TRP A 142 5.39 -10.51 -6.31
C TRP A 142 3.96 -10.06 -6.55
N CYS A 143 3.20 -10.89 -7.23
CA CYS A 143 1.78 -10.72 -7.42
C CYS A 143 1.05 -11.95 -6.92
N HIS A 144 -0.01 -11.77 -6.17
CA HIS A 144 -0.80 -12.85 -5.61
C HIS A 144 -2.29 -12.52 -5.63
N ARG A 145 -3.14 -13.54 -5.78
CA ARG A 145 -4.58 -13.39 -5.73
C ARG A 145 -5.13 -14.06 -4.49
N LEU A 146 -5.82 -13.30 -3.66
CA LEU A 146 -6.53 -13.85 -2.52
C LEU A 146 -7.97 -14.16 -2.91
N PRO A 147 -8.41 -15.43 -2.77
CA PRO A 147 -9.77 -15.82 -3.08
C PRO A 147 -10.77 -15.17 -2.11
N ARG A 148 -11.99 -15.01 -2.60
CA ARG A 148 -13.18 -14.56 -1.85
C ARG A 148 -14.36 -15.45 -2.18
N ASP A 149 -15.24 -15.68 -1.21
CA ASP A 149 -16.36 -16.61 -1.40
C ASP A 149 -17.39 -16.13 -2.41
N SER A 150 -17.69 -14.82 -2.45
CA SER A 150 -18.79 -14.28 -3.24
C SER A 150 -18.43 -13.01 -4.02
N ALA A 151 -17.15 -12.75 -4.21
CA ALA A 151 -16.65 -11.56 -4.89
C ALA A 151 -15.42 -11.89 -5.74
N PRO A 152 -15.05 -11.03 -6.71
CA PRO A 152 -13.81 -11.21 -7.43
C PRO A 152 -12.60 -11.20 -6.49
N GLU A 153 -11.60 -12.02 -6.84
CA GLU A 153 -10.36 -12.14 -6.07
C GLU A 153 -9.71 -10.76 -5.83
N LEU A 154 -9.08 -10.60 -4.66
CA LEU A 154 -8.25 -9.45 -4.37
C LEU A 154 -6.87 -9.66 -4.99
N LEU A 155 -6.44 -8.76 -5.85
CA LEU A 155 -5.10 -8.77 -6.40
C LEU A 155 -4.14 -8.03 -5.47
N LEU A 156 -3.07 -8.68 -5.04
CA LEU A 156 -1.96 -8.11 -4.29
C LEU A 156 -0.79 -7.88 -5.23
N VAL A 157 -0.15 -6.73 -5.16
CA VAL A 157 1.04 -6.40 -5.96
C VAL A 157 2.10 -5.78 -5.06
N ASN A 158 3.26 -6.42 -5.02
CA ASN A 158 4.46 -5.89 -4.39
C ASN A 158 5.51 -5.62 -5.46
N SER A 159 5.99 -4.39 -5.53
CA SER A 159 7.11 -4.03 -6.38
C SER A 159 8.42 -4.14 -5.62
N ALA A 160 9.42 -4.77 -6.22
CA ALA A 160 10.78 -4.74 -5.70
C ALA A 160 11.28 -3.30 -5.61
N ALA A 161 12.35 -3.07 -4.84
CA ALA A 161 12.94 -1.74 -4.74
C ALA A 161 13.43 -1.25 -6.10
N SER A 162 13.10 -0.02 -6.45
CA SER A 162 13.49 0.59 -7.73
C SER A 162 14.95 1.07 -7.77
N CYS A 163 15.63 1.14 -6.62
CA CYS A 163 16.92 1.82 -6.48
C CYS A 163 18.06 0.92 -5.98
N SER A 164 17.85 -0.37 -5.75
CA SER A 164 18.92 -1.24 -5.23
C SER A 164 18.98 -2.60 -5.93
N LYS A 165 20.20 -3.08 -6.14
CA LYS A 165 20.43 -4.50 -6.43
C LYS A 165 20.20 -5.24 -5.11
N LEU A 166 19.08 -5.91 -5.02
CA LEU A 166 18.59 -6.48 -3.79
C LEU A 166 19.39 -7.70 -3.33
N HIS A 167 19.43 -7.90 -2.04
CA HIS A 167 19.87 -9.12 -1.38
C HIS A 167 19.13 -10.39 -1.87
N THR A 168 17.99 -10.21 -2.54
CA THR A 168 17.15 -11.26 -3.11
C THR A 168 17.61 -11.74 -4.49
N GLY A 169 18.63 -11.11 -5.10
CA GLY A 169 19.07 -11.39 -6.46
C GLY A 169 18.12 -10.94 -7.58
N GLN A 170 17.02 -10.28 -7.25
CA GLN A 170 16.10 -9.72 -8.22
C GLN A 170 16.59 -8.34 -8.71
N SER A 171 16.37 -8.06 -9.99
CA SER A 171 16.64 -6.73 -10.56
C SER A 171 15.69 -5.68 -10.00
N SER A 172 16.16 -4.44 -9.89
CA SER A 172 15.32 -3.29 -9.61
C SER A 172 14.17 -3.21 -10.61
N SER A 173 12.97 -2.89 -10.13
CA SER A 173 11.79 -2.86 -11.00
C SER A 173 10.65 -2.05 -10.41
N PHE A 174 9.66 -1.78 -11.26
CA PHE A 174 8.35 -1.28 -10.86
C PHE A 174 7.26 -2.02 -11.64
N HIS A 175 6.01 -1.85 -11.25
CA HIS A 175 4.88 -2.40 -11.99
C HIS A 175 4.11 -1.30 -12.72
N GLN A 176 3.84 -1.54 -14.00
CA GLN A 176 2.81 -0.83 -14.73
C GLN A 176 1.49 -1.53 -14.49
N ILE A 177 0.51 -0.79 -14.00
CA ILE A 177 -0.84 -1.30 -13.75
C ILE A 177 -1.77 -0.64 -14.76
N VAL A 178 -2.44 -1.47 -15.56
CA VAL A 178 -3.43 -1.03 -16.54
C VAL A 178 -4.80 -1.42 -16.03
N LEU A 179 -5.67 -0.42 -15.89
CA LEU A 179 -7.04 -0.54 -15.40
C LEU A 179 -7.97 -0.41 -16.60
N GLU A 180 -8.60 -1.52 -17.00
CA GLU A 180 -9.55 -1.58 -18.11
C GLU A 180 -10.90 -2.07 -17.56
N ASP A 181 -11.88 -1.19 -17.43
CA ASP A 181 -13.17 -1.46 -16.80
C ASP A 181 -12.93 -2.13 -15.41
N SER A 182 -13.46 -3.34 -15.21
CA SER A 182 -13.25 -4.12 -14.00
C SER A 182 -11.97 -4.99 -14.01
N ASN A 183 -11.17 -4.97 -15.09
CA ASN A 183 -9.97 -5.78 -15.24
C ASN A 183 -8.71 -5.04 -14.84
N VAL A 184 -7.78 -5.78 -14.24
CA VAL A 184 -6.46 -5.27 -13.85
C VAL A 184 -5.38 -6.11 -14.51
N LYS A 185 -4.54 -5.46 -15.31
CA LYS A 185 -3.32 -6.06 -15.86
C LYS A 185 -2.11 -5.50 -15.15
N VAL A 186 -1.18 -6.34 -14.76
CA VAL A 186 0.06 -5.97 -14.07
C VAL A 186 1.25 -6.43 -14.88
N ASN A 187 2.07 -5.48 -15.28
CA ASN A 187 3.27 -5.71 -16.09
C ASN A 187 4.50 -5.29 -15.27
N PRO A 188 5.39 -6.22 -14.88
CA PRO A 188 6.65 -5.84 -14.25
C PRO A 188 7.57 -5.20 -15.29
N ILE A 189 8.17 -4.06 -14.93
CA ILE A 189 9.14 -3.33 -15.74
C ILE A 189 10.48 -3.39 -15.01
N LEU A 190 11.42 -4.09 -15.60
CA LEU A 190 12.79 -4.20 -15.06
C LEU A 190 13.57 -2.93 -15.37
N LEU A 191 14.34 -2.48 -14.39
CA LEU A 191 15.29 -1.38 -14.54
C LEU A 191 16.70 -1.98 -14.74
N ASN A 192 17.30 -1.68 -15.87
CA ASN A 192 18.66 -2.14 -16.24
C ASN A 192 19.74 -1.26 -15.60
#